data_021d6f05df702e947d13a87a2194f3b7
#
_entry.id   021d6f05df702e947d13a87a2194f3b7
#
_cell.length_a   1.000
_cell.length_b   1.000
_cell.length_c   1.000
_cell.angle_alpha   90.00
_cell.angle_beta   90.00
_cell.angle_gamma   90.00
#
_symmetry.space_group_name_H-M   'P 1'
#
loop_
_entity.id
_entity.type
_entity.pdbx_description
1 polymer ?
#
loop_
_entity_poly.entity_id
_entity_poly.type
_entity_poly.pdbx_seq_one_letter_code
_entity_poly.pdbx_strand_id
1 'polypeptide(L)'
;MIGHCVALVLLILIIMIGDLSSVTIVDHHPDEEYYLEHEVSYDEAIRHAKDMQIYPGPVPGCKLCTRTEMSYCEDSSVINDHCCCDGSFNEVFPFVKHSCQLGPQECKVLIGDCAEYARLRECCCHNYLASLWKHLANDATSKHSYDNNVPIVTVKFLLTALAALRFLR
;
A
#
# COMPACT_ATOMS: atom_id res chain seq x y z
N MET A 1 2.08 -41.91 31.79
CA MET A 1 1.30 -41.50 30.61
C MET A 1 0.69 -40.11 30.74
N ILE A 2 0.24 -39.66 31.91
CA ILE A 2 -0.40 -38.36 32.14
C ILE A 2 0.59 -37.18 31.89
N GLY A 3 1.86 -37.33 32.28
CA GLY A 3 2.87 -36.25 32.12
C GLY A 3 3.19 -35.88 30.67
N HIS A 4 3.12 -36.83 29.74
CA HIS A 4 3.39 -36.56 28.32
C HIS A 4 2.22 -35.80 27.64
N CYS A 5 0.98 -36.08 28.06
CA CYS A 5 -0.19 -35.35 27.56
C CYS A 5 -0.18 -33.89 28.02
N VAL A 6 0.22 -33.61 29.25
CA VAL A 6 0.30 -32.24 29.79
C VAL A 6 1.40 -31.43 29.07
N ALA A 7 2.55 -32.04 28.82
CA ALA A 7 3.64 -31.41 28.09
C ALA A 7 3.26 -31.07 26.64
N LEU A 8 2.51 -31.95 25.96
CA LEU A 8 2.02 -31.74 24.61
C LEU A 8 1.00 -30.57 24.51
N VAL A 9 0.07 -30.51 25.49
CA VAL A 9 -0.92 -29.41 25.55
C VAL A 9 -0.24 -28.08 25.85
N LEU A 10 0.75 -28.02 26.71
CA LEU A 10 1.52 -26.82 26.99
C LEU A 10 2.32 -26.35 25.76
N LEU A 11 2.91 -27.28 25.01
CA LEU A 11 3.64 -26.95 23.77
C LEU A 11 2.72 -26.36 22.70
N ILE A 12 1.52 -26.92 22.56
CA ILE A 12 0.51 -26.40 21.60
C ILE A 12 0.02 -25.02 22.02
N LEU A 13 -0.17 -24.77 23.32
CA LEU A 13 -0.54 -23.46 23.86
C LEU A 13 0.56 -22.40 23.59
N ILE A 14 1.82 -22.73 23.74
CA ILE A 14 2.95 -21.83 23.49
C ILE A 14 3.02 -21.48 21.98
N ILE A 15 2.73 -22.43 21.09
CA ILE A 15 2.73 -22.20 19.64
C ILE A 15 1.55 -21.29 19.22
N MET A 16 0.42 -21.38 19.92
CA MET A 16 -0.76 -20.54 19.63
C MET A 16 -0.63 -19.09 20.14
N ILE A 17 0.25 -18.82 21.11
CA ILE A 17 0.48 -17.48 21.68
C ILE A 17 1.53 -16.70 20.86
N GLY A 18 2.24 -17.35 19.93
CA GLY A 18 3.36 -16.78 19.18
C GLY A 18 2.99 -15.73 18.11
N ASP A 19 1.71 -15.47 17.86
CA ASP A 19 1.26 -14.43 16.93
C ASP A 19 0.89 -13.12 17.66
N LEU A 20 1.74 -12.68 18.60
CA LEU A 20 1.63 -11.32 19.12
C LEU A 20 2.17 -10.35 18.08
N SER A 21 1.26 -9.70 17.38
CA SER A 21 1.56 -8.59 16.46
C SER A 21 2.41 -7.56 17.19
N SER A 22 3.65 -7.38 16.73
CA SER A 22 4.54 -6.34 17.19
C SER A 22 3.93 -4.99 16.80
N VAL A 23 3.31 -4.31 17.75
CA VAL A 23 2.94 -2.90 17.58
C VAL A 23 4.24 -2.11 17.64
N THR A 24 4.70 -1.65 16.49
CA THR A 24 5.78 -0.67 16.39
C THR A 24 5.26 0.65 16.94
N ILE A 25 5.66 0.99 18.16
CA ILE A 25 5.51 2.35 18.70
C ILE A 25 6.50 3.19 17.90
N VAL A 26 5.99 4.07 17.04
CA VAL A 26 6.79 5.10 16.38
C VAL A 26 7.14 6.11 17.48
N ASP A 27 8.40 6.11 17.88
CA ASP A 27 8.95 7.07 18.85
C ASP A 27 8.93 8.45 18.18
N HIS A 28 8.01 9.30 18.59
CA HIS A 28 7.95 10.69 18.12
C HIS A 28 9.08 11.47 18.79
N HIS A 29 10.09 11.83 18.01
CA HIS A 29 11.05 12.84 18.42
C HIS A 29 10.33 14.21 18.54
N PRO A 30 10.33 14.85 19.71
CA PRO A 30 9.57 16.07 19.96
C PRO A 30 10.13 17.33 19.24
N ASP A 31 11.21 17.19 18.50
CA ASP A 31 11.91 18.33 17.85
C ASP A 31 11.62 18.46 16.35
N GLU A 32 10.89 17.54 15.74
CA GLU A 32 10.42 17.64 14.36
C GLU A 32 8.90 17.75 14.34
N GLU A 33 8.41 18.97 14.27
CA GLU A 33 6.99 19.33 14.28
C GLU A 33 6.34 19.05 12.89
N TYR A 34 6.58 17.83 12.37
CA TYR A 34 5.84 17.30 11.21
C TYR A 34 4.63 16.55 11.71
N TYR A 35 3.46 16.93 11.25
CA TYR A 35 2.27 16.13 11.49
C TYR A 35 1.75 15.54 10.18
N LEU A 36 1.27 14.31 10.29
CA LEU A 36 0.66 13.61 9.19
C LEU A 36 -0.68 14.28 8.87
N GLU A 37 -0.82 14.82 7.66
CA GLU A 37 -2.06 15.41 7.21
C GLU A 37 -3.02 14.34 6.72
N HIS A 38 -2.53 13.46 5.83
CA HIS A 38 -3.22 12.26 5.38
C HIS A 38 -2.25 11.23 4.81
N GLU A 39 -2.72 10.00 4.75
CA GLU A 39 -1.98 8.89 4.19
C GLU A 39 -2.94 7.97 3.41
N VAL A 40 -2.48 7.50 2.26
CA VAL A 40 -3.08 6.40 1.52
C VAL A 40 -2.12 5.22 1.58
N SER A 41 -2.50 4.18 2.32
CA SER A 41 -1.70 2.95 2.43
C SER A 41 -1.67 2.19 1.10
N TYR A 42 -0.69 1.27 0.97
CA TYR A 42 -0.60 0.44 -0.25
C TYR A 42 -1.87 -0.40 -0.48
N ASP A 43 -2.40 -1.04 0.57
CA ASP A 43 -3.59 -1.89 0.46
C ASP A 43 -4.84 -1.09 0.11
N GLU A 44 -4.93 0.12 0.62
CA GLU A 44 -6.00 1.04 0.28
C GLU A 44 -5.91 1.51 -1.17
N ALA A 45 -4.73 1.90 -1.62
CA ALA A 45 -4.48 2.28 -3.00
C ALA A 45 -4.84 1.16 -3.98
N ILE A 46 -4.41 -0.08 -3.71
CA ILE A 46 -4.74 -1.26 -4.51
C ILE A 46 -6.25 -1.52 -4.56
N ARG A 47 -6.95 -1.37 -3.44
CA ARG A 47 -8.40 -1.55 -3.37
C ARG A 47 -9.12 -0.52 -4.25
N HIS A 48 -8.75 0.76 -4.16
CA HIS A 48 -9.31 1.81 -4.99
C HIS A 48 -8.99 1.62 -6.48
N ALA A 49 -7.75 1.28 -6.80
CA ALA A 49 -7.31 1.04 -8.17
C ALA A 49 -8.07 -0.11 -8.84
N LYS A 50 -8.42 -1.16 -8.10
CA LYS A 50 -9.10 -2.34 -8.62
C LYS A 50 -10.48 -2.00 -9.20
N ASP A 51 -11.23 -1.15 -8.54
CA ASP A 51 -12.60 -0.81 -8.93
C ASP A 51 -12.67 0.37 -9.91
N MET A 52 -11.53 1.02 -10.17
CA MET A 52 -11.47 2.20 -11.02
C MET A 52 -11.73 1.86 -12.48
N GLN A 53 -12.52 2.71 -13.13
CA GLN A 53 -12.70 2.67 -14.57
C GLN A 53 -11.75 3.67 -15.24
N ILE A 54 -10.94 3.16 -16.15
CA ILE A 54 -9.99 3.96 -16.92
C ILE A 54 -10.55 4.16 -18.31
N TYR A 55 -10.67 5.40 -18.73
CA TYR A 55 -11.07 5.74 -20.09
C TYR A 55 -9.84 5.80 -20.99
N PRO A 56 -9.77 4.96 -22.03
CA PRO A 56 -8.68 5.02 -22.97
C PRO A 56 -8.83 6.28 -23.85
N GLY A 57 -7.81 7.11 -23.88
CA GLY A 57 -7.76 8.26 -24.76
C GLY A 57 -7.48 9.59 -24.04
N PRO A 58 -7.30 10.66 -24.82
CA PRO A 58 -7.04 11.98 -24.27
C PRO A 58 -8.27 12.52 -23.54
N VAL A 59 -8.03 13.20 -22.43
CA VAL A 59 -9.09 13.87 -21.67
C VAL A 59 -9.68 15.01 -22.52
N PRO A 60 -10.99 15.08 -22.68
CA PRO A 60 -11.63 16.14 -23.46
C PRO A 60 -11.25 17.54 -22.95
N GLY A 61 -10.84 18.43 -23.84
CA GLY A 61 -10.40 19.78 -23.50
C GLY A 61 -8.93 19.91 -23.11
N CYS A 62 -8.23 18.81 -22.94
CA CYS A 62 -6.80 18.81 -22.65
C CYS A 62 -5.93 18.80 -23.92
N LYS A 63 -4.79 19.47 -23.85
CA LYS A 63 -3.73 19.33 -24.85
C LYS A 63 -2.98 18.02 -24.60
N LEU A 64 -2.36 17.46 -25.63
CA LEU A 64 -1.46 16.32 -25.49
C LEU A 64 -0.29 16.68 -24.57
N CYS A 65 -0.01 15.80 -23.63
CA CYS A 65 1.09 15.98 -22.69
C CYS A 65 2.44 15.78 -23.39
N THR A 66 3.37 16.65 -23.12
CA THR A 66 4.75 16.54 -23.58
C THR A 66 5.49 15.46 -22.78
N ARG A 67 6.65 15.04 -23.28
CA ARG A 67 7.49 14.07 -22.58
C ARG A 67 7.95 14.57 -21.20
N THR A 68 8.24 15.87 -21.08
CA THR A 68 8.63 16.49 -19.81
C THR A 68 7.47 16.49 -18.80
N GLU A 69 6.26 16.80 -19.27
CA GLU A 69 5.06 16.73 -18.43
C GLU A 69 4.74 15.30 -17.99
N MET A 70 4.98 14.31 -18.85
CA MET A 70 4.81 12.91 -18.48
C MET A 70 5.86 12.45 -17.46
N SER A 71 7.14 12.88 -17.57
CA SER A 71 8.15 12.54 -16.57
C SER A 71 7.82 13.09 -15.19
N TYR A 72 7.19 14.25 -15.08
CA TYR A 72 6.67 14.78 -13.82
C TYR A 72 5.61 13.85 -13.17
N CYS A 73 4.79 13.18 -13.99
CA CYS A 73 3.84 12.20 -13.48
C CYS A 73 4.51 10.89 -13.03
N GLU A 74 5.63 10.52 -13.68
CA GLU A 74 6.33 9.25 -13.48
C GLU A 74 7.25 9.27 -12.25
N ASP A 75 7.88 10.41 -11.94
CA ASP A 75 8.90 10.55 -10.90
C ASP A 75 8.33 10.89 -9.50
N SER A 76 7.01 10.83 -9.35
CA SER A 76 6.29 11.15 -8.10
C SER A 76 6.27 12.63 -7.74
N SER A 77 6.77 13.54 -8.57
CA SER A 77 6.70 15.00 -8.34
C SER A 77 5.26 15.48 -8.19
N VAL A 78 4.34 14.89 -8.96
CA VAL A 78 2.90 15.18 -8.86
C VAL A 78 2.33 14.87 -7.47
N ILE A 79 2.85 13.89 -6.76
CA ILE A 79 2.41 13.55 -5.39
C ILE A 79 2.92 14.57 -4.38
N ASN A 80 4.16 15.06 -4.55
CA ASN A 80 4.64 16.17 -3.74
C ASN A 80 3.74 17.40 -3.89
N ASP A 81 3.41 17.75 -5.13
CA ASP A 81 2.60 18.93 -5.41
C ASP A 81 1.14 18.74 -5.01
N HIS A 82 0.63 17.50 -5.02
CA HIS A 82 -0.65 17.13 -4.44
C HIS A 82 -0.70 17.49 -2.94
N CYS A 83 0.29 17.08 -2.17
CA CYS A 83 0.38 17.43 -0.76
C CYS A 83 0.41 18.96 -0.53
N CYS A 84 1.06 19.70 -1.43
CA CYS A 84 1.14 21.15 -1.33
C CYS A 84 -0.14 21.89 -1.74
N CYS A 85 -0.81 21.43 -2.81
CA CYS A 85 -1.86 22.19 -3.48
C CYS A 85 -3.27 21.73 -3.11
N ASP A 86 -3.47 20.46 -2.82
CA ASP A 86 -4.80 19.91 -2.52
C ASP A 86 -5.07 19.85 -0.99
N GLY A 87 -4.05 20.04 -0.14
CA GLY A 87 -4.19 20.01 1.32
C GLY A 87 -4.74 18.68 1.81
N SER A 88 -5.61 18.71 2.82
CA SER A 88 -6.23 17.51 3.41
C SER A 88 -7.26 16.81 2.52
N PHE A 89 -7.58 17.37 1.34
CA PHE A 89 -8.45 16.72 0.36
C PHE A 89 -7.71 15.66 -0.43
N ASN A 90 -7.68 14.44 0.08
CA ASN A 90 -6.93 13.33 -0.49
C ASN A 90 -7.71 12.49 -1.52
N GLU A 91 -8.94 12.83 -1.86
CA GLU A 91 -9.75 12.07 -2.84
C GLU A 91 -9.22 12.14 -4.27
N VAL A 92 -8.21 12.97 -4.50
CA VAL A 92 -7.60 13.15 -5.83
C VAL A 92 -6.83 11.92 -6.28
N PHE A 93 -6.03 11.31 -5.38
CA PHE A 93 -5.22 10.14 -5.64
C PHE A 93 -5.45 9.01 -4.61
N PRO A 94 -6.71 8.59 -4.36
CA PRO A 94 -6.99 7.54 -3.39
C PRO A 94 -6.45 6.18 -3.82
N PHE A 95 -6.03 6.05 -5.07
CA PHE A 95 -5.49 4.85 -5.71
C PHE A 95 -3.97 4.86 -5.84
N VAL A 96 -3.29 5.85 -5.29
CA VAL A 96 -1.83 5.96 -5.27
C VAL A 96 -1.34 5.93 -3.83
N LYS A 97 -0.41 5.03 -3.51
CA LYS A 97 0.21 5.04 -2.17
C LYS A 97 0.99 6.33 -1.97
N HIS A 98 0.65 7.11 -0.95
CA HIS A 98 1.39 8.31 -0.56
C HIS A 98 1.13 8.69 0.90
N SER A 99 1.94 9.61 1.40
CA SER A 99 1.82 10.19 2.73
C SER A 99 2.15 11.66 2.65
N CYS A 100 1.20 12.51 3.00
CA CYS A 100 1.37 13.96 3.04
C CYS A 100 1.65 14.40 4.47
N GLN A 101 2.80 15.03 4.66
CA GLN A 101 3.24 15.53 5.95
C GLN A 101 3.41 17.04 5.89
N LEU A 102 2.81 17.73 6.84
CA LEU A 102 2.99 19.17 7.02
C LEU A 102 4.09 19.40 8.07
N GLY A 103 5.04 20.24 7.72
CA GLY A 103 6.14 20.64 8.58
C GLY A 103 6.24 22.15 8.71
N PRO A 104 7.19 22.66 9.49
CA PRO A 104 7.40 24.08 9.70
C PRO A 104 7.90 24.81 8.42
N GLN A 105 8.36 24.08 7.43
CA GLN A 105 8.80 24.64 6.14
C GLN A 105 7.61 24.81 5.20
N GLU A 106 7.65 25.93 4.46
CA GLU A 106 6.68 26.14 3.37
C GLU A 106 6.78 25.01 2.33
N CYS A 107 5.64 24.47 1.96
CA CYS A 107 5.55 23.45 0.93
C CYS A 107 5.94 24.01 -0.42
N LYS A 108 6.93 23.41 -1.07
CA LYS A 108 7.44 23.86 -2.36
C LYS A 108 6.79 23.08 -3.50
N VAL A 109 6.04 23.77 -4.33
CA VAL A 109 5.46 23.22 -5.55
C VAL A 109 6.56 23.07 -6.62
N LEU A 110 6.74 21.86 -7.13
CA LEU A 110 7.84 21.50 -8.04
C LEU A 110 7.56 21.92 -9.48
N ILE A 111 6.30 21.88 -9.93
CA ILE A 111 5.94 22.26 -11.29
C ILE A 111 5.87 23.79 -11.50
N GLY A 112 5.94 24.56 -10.43
CA GLY A 112 5.92 26.01 -10.48
C GLY A 112 4.81 26.62 -9.64
N ASP A 113 3.56 26.28 -9.89
CA ASP A 113 2.42 26.72 -9.10
C ASP A 113 1.27 25.68 -9.09
N CYS A 114 0.29 25.89 -8.22
CA CYS A 114 -0.84 24.97 -8.07
C CYS A 114 -1.84 25.01 -9.26
N ALA A 115 -1.83 26.05 -10.09
CA ALA A 115 -2.67 26.08 -11.28
C ALA A 115 -2.11 25.15 -12.37
N GLU A 116 -0.79 25.17 -12.55
CA GLU A 116 -0.11 24.27 -13.47
C GLU A 116 -0.18 22.81 -12.96
N TYR A 117 0.01 22.60 -11.64
CA TYR A 117 -0.24 21.31 -11.02
C TYR A 117 -1.64 20.78 -11.35
N ALA A 118 -2.69 21.58 -11.11
CA ALA A 118 -4.08 21.16 -11.36
C ALA A 118 -4.31 20.75 -12.81
N ARG A 119 -3.74 21.53 -13.76
CA ARG A 119 -3.79 21.20 -15.20
C ARG A 119 -3.13 19.85 -15.50
N LEU A 120 -1.91 19.63 -15.03
CA LEU A 120 -1.17 18.39 -15.29
C LEU A 120 -1.79 17.21 -14.58
N ARG A 121 -2.26 17.39 -13.35
CA ARG A 121 -3.01 16.39 -12.61
C ARG A 121 -4.16 15.85 -13.45
N GLU A 122 -5.05 16.73 -13.93
CA GLU A 122 -6.25 16.34 -14.67
C GLU A 122 -5.94 15.81 -16.07
N CYS A 123 -5.04 16.49 -16.79
CA CYS A 123 -4.84 16.20 -18.21
C CYS A 123 -3.84 15.06 -18.47
N CYS A 124 -2.87 14.86 -17.58
CA CYS A 124 -1.73 13.97 -17.82
C CYS A 124 -1.62 12.86 -16.77
N CYS A 125 -1.50 13.25 -15.50
CA CYS A 125 -1.03 12.35 -14.47
C CYS A 125 -2.11 11.40 -13.94
N HIS A 126 -3.35 11.86 -13.80
CA HIS A 126 -4.42 11.04 -13.24
C HIS A 126 -4.63 9.75 -14.02
N ASN A 127 -4.82 9.83 -15.34
CA ASN A 127 -5.04 8.65 -16.18
C ASN A 127 -3.81 7.73 -16.25
N TYR A 128 -2.61 8.33 -16.27
CA TYR A 128 -1.36 7.58 -16.26
C TYR A 128 -1.21 6.77 -14.97
N LEU A 129 -1.32 7.42 -13.81
CA LEU A 129 -1.22 6.78 -12.50
C LEU A 129 -2.34 5.76 -12.28
N ALA A 130 -3.56 6.08 -12.70
CA ALA A 130 -4.69 5.16 -12.65
C ALA A 130 -4.41 3.87 -13.42
N SER A 131 -3.84 3.97 -14.62
CA SER A 131 -3.46 2.81 -15.43
C SER A 131 -2.38 1.97 -14.75
N LEU A 132 -1.35 2.63 -14.22
CA LEU A 132 -0.24 1.99 -13.52
C LEU A 132 -0.74 1.23 -12.28
N TRP A 133 -1.50 1.88 -11.42
CA TRP A 133 -1.98 1.29 -10.18
C TRP A 133 -3.03 0.19 -10.41
N LYS A 134 -3.87 0.33 -11.43
CA LYS A 134 -4.77 -0.75 -11.83
C LYS A 134 -4.03 -1.99 -12.31
N HIS A 135 -2.93 -1.83 -13.04
CA HIS A 135 -2.07 -2.95 -13.42
C HIS A 135 -1.48 -3.63 -12.19
N LEU A 136 -0.94 -2.86 -11.24
CA LEU A 136 -0.43 -3.39 -9.97
C LEU A 136 -1.51 -4.13 -9.16
N ALA A 137 -2.74 -3.61 -9.13
CA ALA A 137 -3.86 -4.26 -8.44
C ALA A 137 -4.23 -5.61 -9.06
N ASN A 138 -4.18 -5.73 -10.38
CA ASN A 138 -4.43 -6.98 -11.08
C ASN A 138 -3.32 -8.00 -10.81
N ASP A 139 -2.07 -7.58 -10.81
CA ASP A 139 -0.92 -8.44 -10.51
C ASP A 139 -0.94 -8.94 -9.06
N ALA A 140 -1.28 -8.07 -8.11
CA ALA A 140 -1.43 -8.44 -6.70
C ALA A 140 -2.53 -9.51 -6.50
N THR A 141 -3.64 -9.38 -7.20
CA THR A 141 -4.73 -10.36 -7.17
C THR A 141 -4.30 -11.71 -7.74
N SER A 142 -3.52 -11.71 -8.81
CA SER A 142 -2.99 -12.93 -9.44
C SER A 142 -2.05 -13.69 -8.51
N LYS A 143 -1.15 -13.00 -7.81
CA LYS A 143 -0.23 -13.61 -6.83
C LYS A 143 -0.97 -14.20 -5.62
N HIS A 144 -1.97 -13.49 -5.11
CA HIS A 144 -2.74 -13.96 -3.96
C HIS A 144 -3.60 -15.20 -4.29
N SER A 145 -4.06 -15.35 -5.53
CA SER A 145 -4.78 -16.54 -5.99
C SER A 145 -3.88 -17.77 -6.10
N TYR A 146 -2.57 -17.58 -6.37
CA TYR A 146 -1.62 -18.68 -6.43
C TYR A 146 -1.22 -19.19 -5.03
N ASP A 147 -1.04 -18.30 -4.07
CA ASP A 147 -0.66 -18.66 -2.68
C ASP A 147 -1.79 -19.37 -1.90
N ASN A 148 -3.05 -19.10 -2.24
CA ASN A 148 -4.20 -19.70 -1.56
C ASN A 148 -4.48 -21.16 -1.96
N ASN A 149 -3.78 -21.73 -2.97
CA ASN A 149 -3.98 -23.11 -3.41
C ASN A 149 -3.17 -24.16 -2.62
N VAL A 150 -2.32 -23.73 -1.69
CA VAL A 150 -1.68 -24.64 -0.71
C VAL A 150 -2.07 -24.19 0.68
N PRO A 151 -3.11 -24.76 1.29
CA PRO A 151 -3.48 -24.40 2.65
C PRO A 151 -2.33 -24.73 3.59
N ILE A 152 -1.67 -23.70 4.11
CA ILE A 152 -0.57 -23.79 5.11
C ILE A 152 -0.98 -24.69 6.28
N VAL A 153 -2.28 -24.78 6.55
CA VAL A 153 -2.87 -25.66 7.55
C VAL A 153 -2.59 -27.14 7.24
N THR A 154 -2.68 -27.57 5.97
CA THR A 154 -2.45 -28.98 5.60
C THR A 154 -0.97 -29.37 5.72
N VAL A 155 -0.05 -28.46 5.42
CA VAL A 155 1.39 -28.72 5.59
C VAL A 155 1.78 -28.81 7.06
N LYS A 156 1.22 -27.95 7.93
CA LYS A 156 1.44 -28.01 9.38
C LYS A 156 0.88 -29.32 9.97
N PHE A 157 -0.31 -29.75 9.56
CA PHE A 157 -0.90 -31.03 10.02
C PHE A 157 -0.12 -32.26 9.56
N LEU A 158 0.39 -32.26 8.33
CA LEU A 158 1.22 -33.35 7.80
C LEU A 158 2.56 -33.47 8.56
N LEU A 159 3.21 -32.35 8.86
CA LEU A 159 4.46 -32.32 9.61
C LEU A 159 4.28 -32.80 11.08
N THR A 160 3.19 -32.41 11.72
CA THR A 160 2.89 -32.87 13.10
C THR A 160 2.51 -34.33 13.15
N ALA A 161 1.76 -34.86 12.17
CA ALA A 161 1.43 -36.28 12.09
C ALA A 161 2.66 -37.15 11.80
N LEU A 162 3.58 -36.70 10.95
CA LEU A 162 4.84 -37.40 10.67
C LEU A 162 5.79 -37.41 11.89
N ALA A 163 5.83 -36.32 12.66
CA ALA A 163 6.59 -36.27 13.90
C ALA A 163 6.02 -37.20 14.96
N ALA A 164 4.69 -37.29 15.12
CA ALA A 164 4.04 -38.17 16.05
C ALA A 164 4.27 -39.65 15.70
N LEU A 165 4.30 -40.03 14.44
CA LEU A 165 4.59 -41.39 13.98
C LEU A 165 6.04 -41.84 14.25
N ARG A 166 6.99 -40.91 14.31
CA ARG A 166 8.39 -41.21 14.66
C ARG A 166 8.61 -41.47 16.15
N PHE A 167 7.72 -40.97 17.01
CA PHE A 167 7.79 -41.21 18.48
C PHE A 167 7.07 -42.50 18.92
N LEU A 168 6.29 -43.15 18.05
CA LEU A 168 5.58 -44.38 18.31
C LEU A 168 6.32 -45.63 17.82
N ARG A 169 7.51 -45.47 17.26
CA ARG A 169 8.40 -46.56 16.80
C ARG A 169 9.64 -46.63 17.66
#